data_812551b726a31d109646ebb2f0c62ef8
#
_entry.id   812551b726a31d109646ebb2f0c62ef8
#
_cell.length_a   1.000
_cell.length_b   1.000
_cell.length_c   1.000
_cell.angle_alpha   90.00
_cell.angle_beta   90.00
_cell.angle_gamma   90.00
#
_symmetry.space_group_name_H-M   'P 1'
#
loop_
_entity.id
_entity.type
_entity.pdbx_description
1 polymer ?
#
loop_
_entity_poly.entity_id
_entity_poly.type
_entity_poly.pdbx_seq_one_letter_code
_entity_poly.pdbx_strand_id
1 'polypeptide(L)'
;MKPYTPVPAHVEERLEIAILCGEKLKLQWAEEEGNQAFLGTLWPQEIIERDQRRYLRARDEKDIDHLIRLDLIRNLPTPVK
;
A
#
# COMPACT_ATOMS: atom_id res chain seq x y z
N MET A 1 -6.83 4.31 16.94
CA MET A 1 -5.95 4.38 15.75
C MET A 1 -4.57 3.81 16.11
N LYS A 2 -4.01 2.98 15.23
CA LYS A 2 -2.68 2.42 15.46
C LYS A 2 -1.61 3.49 15.26
N PRO A 3 -0.56 3.54 16.12
CA PRO A 3 0.54 4.48 15.92
C PRO A 3 1.21 4.27 14.56
N TYR A 4 1.61 5.35 13.91
CA TYR A 4 2.31 5.26 12.63
C TYR A 4 3.79 4.92 12.88
N THR A 5 4.29 3.92 12.18
CA THR A 5 5.70 3.52 12.21
C THR A 5 6.29 3.78 10.83
N PRO A 6 7.34 4.61 10.71
CA PRO A 6 7.95 4.85 9.40
C PRO A 6 8.39 3.54 8.74
N VAL A 7 8.09 3.39 7.45
CA VAL A 7 8.48 2.18 6.72
C VAL A 7 9.93 2.29 6.23
N PRO A 8 10.62 1.14 6.06
CA PRO A 8 11.94 1.15 5.46
C PRO A 8 11.91 1.75 4.05
N ALA A 9 12.98 2.45 3.68
CA ALA A 9 13.08 3.12 2.39
C ALA A 9 12.88 2.17 1.22
N HIS A 10 13.39 0.94 1.31
CA HIS A 10 13.28 -0.02 0.22
C HIS A 10 11.83 -0.42 -0.09
N VAL A 11 10.94 -0.42 0.91
CA VAL A 11 9.53 -0.72 0.71
C VAL A 11 8.88 0.41 -0.08
N GLU A 12 9.12 1.66 0.33
CA GLU A 12 8.56 2.81 -0.35
C GLU A 12 9.09 2.94 -1.77
N GLU A 13 10.39 2.71 -1.97
CA GLU A 13 11.00 2.73 -3.31
C GLU A 13 10.37 1.69 -4.22
N ARG A 14 10.09 0.50 -3.70
CA ARG A 14 9.44 -0.55 -4.49
C ARG A 14 8.04 -0.13 -4.93
N LEU A 15 7.29 0.53 -4.05
CA LEU A 15 5.98 1.05 -4.39
C LEU A 15 6.07 2.16 -5.44
N GLU A 16 7.05 3.04 -5.32
CA GLU A 16 7.26 4.10 -6.30
C GLU A 16 7.60 3.55 -7.68
N ILE A 17 8.42 2.50 -7.74
CA ILE A 17 8.74 1.84 -9.02
C ILE A 17 7.47 1.27 -9.64
N ALA A 18 6.63 0.62 -8.83
CA ALA A 18 5.38 0.06 -9.33
C ALA A 18 4.44 1.15 -9.88
N ILE A 19 4.40 2.31 -9.22
CA ILE A 19 3.61 3.44 -9.68
C ILE A 19 4.11 3.92 -11.05
N LEU A 20 5.41 4.11 -11.18
CA LEU A 20 6.02 4.61 -12.42
C LEU A 20 5.84 3.62 -13.58
N CYS A 21 5.92 2.33 -13.30
CA CYS A 21 5.84 1.29 -14.33
C CYS A 21 4.42 0.79 -14.58
N GLY A 22 3.45 1.24 -13.81
CA GLY A 22 2.08 0.75 -13.92
C GLY A 22 1.95 -0.71 -13.52
N GLU A 23 2.76 -1.17 -12.59
CA GLU A 23 2.76 -2.56 -12.17
C GLU A 23 1.59 -2.89 -11.25
N LYS A 24 1.09 -4.11 -11.39
CA LYS A 24 0.11 -4.69 -10.49
C LYS A 24 0.85 -5.45 -9.39
N LEU A 25 0.51 -5.17 -8.14
CA LEU A 25 1.18 -5.78 -6.99
C LEU A 25 0.21 -6.60 -6.15
N LYS A 26 0.73 -7.68 -5.60
CA LYS A 26 0.01 -8.45 -4.59
C LYS A 26 0.41 -7.90 -3.23
N LEU A 27 -0.57 -7.37 -2.49
CA LEU A 27 -0.35 -6.74 -1.19
C LEU A 27 -1.16 -7.40 -0.11
N GLN A 28 -0.56 -7.46 1.08
CA GLN A 28 -1.24 -7.85 2.30
C GLN A 28 -1.09 -6.71 3.29
N TRP A 29 -2.23 -6.24 3.83
CA TRP A 29 -2.20 -5.11 4.74
C TRP A 29 -3.20 -5.29 5.87
N ALA A 30 -2.93 -4.61 6.99
CA ALA A 30 -3.82 -4.61 8.13
C ALA A 30 -4.76 -3.42 8.07
N GLU A 31 -5.94 -3.58 8.65
CA GLU A 31 -6.91 -2.51 8.79
C GLU A 31 -6.38 -1.43 9.75
N GLU A 32 -6.61 -0.17 9.42
CA GLU A 32 -6.14 0.94 10.25
C GLU A 32 -6.83 0.98 11.61
N GLU A 33 -8.11 0.66 11.64
CA GLU A 33 -8.88 0.58 12.88
C GLU A 33 -9.57 -0.79 12.93
N GLY A 34 -9.13 -1.63 13.85
CA GLY A 34 -9.66 -2.98 13.96
C GLY A 34 -8.57 -4.02 13.84
N ASN A 35 -8.96 -5.27 13.73
CA ASN A 35 -8.04 -6.41 13.75
C ASN A 35 -8.04 -7.23 12.46
N GLN A 36 -8.70 -6.74 11.41
CA GLN A 36 -8.77 -7.46 10.16
C GLN A 36 -7.54 -7.21 9.30
N ALA A 37 -7.18 -8.20 8.52
CA ALA A 37 -6.14 -8.08 7.51
C ALA A 37 -6.74 -8.41 6.14
N PHE A 38 -6.19 -7.78 5.11
CA PHE A 38 -6.67 -7.94 3.74
C PHE A 38 -5.55 -8.43 2.86
N LEU A 39 -5.91 -9.16 1.82
CA LEU A 39 -4.98 -9.59 0.78
C LEU A 39 -5.64 -9.31 -0.56
N GLY A 40 -4.93 -8.63 -1.45
CA GLY A 40 -5.50 -8.31 -2.74
C GLY A 40 -4.46 -7.93 -3.77
N THR A 41 -4.90 -7.90 -5.02
CA THR A 41 -4.09 -7.46 -6.14
C THR A 41 -4.49 -6.03 -6.47
N LEU A 42 -3.53 -5.12 -6.44
CA LEU A 42 -3.77 -3.69 -6.56
C LEU A 42 -2.81 -3.05 -7.55
N TRP A 43 -3.30 -1.99 -8.23
CA TRP A 43 -2.47 -1.11 -9.04
C TRP A 43 -2.16 0.15 -8.23
N PRO A 44 -0.94 0.31 -7.71
CA PRO A 44 -0.55 1.55 -7.03
C PRO A 44 -0.67 2.75 -7.95
N GLN A 45 -1.25 3.84 -7.43
CA GLN A 45 -1.46 5.07 -8.20
C GLN A 45 -0.56 6.19 -7.73
N GLU A 46 -0.49 6.41 -6.41
CA GLU A 46 0.35 7.46 -5.85
C GLU A 46 0.57 7.22 -4.37
N ILE A 47 1.60 7.88 -3.83
CA ILE A 47 1.84 7.92 -2.39
C ILE A 47 1.46 9.31 -1.90
N ILE A 48 0.60 9.36 -0.88
CA ILE A 48 0.05 10.59 -0.32
C ILE A 48 0.56 10.75 1.10
N GLU A 49 0.94 11.97 1.47
CA GLU A 49 1.24 12.29 2.86
C GLU A 49 0.06 13.06 3.45
N ARG A 50 -0.40 12.62 4.63
CA ARG A 50 -1.50 13.27 5.34
C ARG A 50 -1.25 13.12 6.84
N ASP A 51 -1.28 14.23 7.57
CA ASP A 51 -1.10 14.23 9.03
C ASP A 51 0.18 13.50 9.45
N GLN A 52 1.27 13.75 8.72
CA GLN A 52 2.59 13.14 8.96
C GLN A 52 2.60 11.62 8.79
N ARG A 53 1.62 11.06 8.09
CA ARG A 53 1.53 9.66 7.74
C ARG A 53 1.54 9.52 6.24
N ARG A 54 2.10 8.41 5.76
CA ARG A 54 2.16 8.15 4.32
C ARG A 54 1.20 7.04 3.97
N TYR A 55 0.45 7.25 2.90
CA TYR A 55 -0.58 6.33 2.43
C TYR A 55 -0.32 5.99 0.97
N LEU A 56 -0.63 4.75 0.61
CA LEU A 56 -0.67 4.33 -0.78
C LEU A 56 -2.10 4.40 -1.27
N ARG A 57 -2.34 5.18 -2.32
CA ARG A 57 -3.61 5.11 -3.04
C ARG A 57 -3.45 4.07 -4.15
N ALA A 58 -4.27 3.05 -4.14
CA ALA A 58 -4.20 1.95 -5.09
C ALA A 58 -5.60 1.56 -5.54
N ARG A 59 -5.70 1.06 -6.76
CA ARG A 59 -6.98 0.65 -7.35
C ARG A 59 -7.01 -0.86 -7.48
N ASP A 60 -8.14 -1.47 -7.11
CA ASP A 60 -8.30 -2.91 -7.22
C ASP A 60 -8.85 -3.31 -8.59
N GLU A 61 -9.07 -4.61 -8.78
CA GLU A 61 -9.55 -5.16 -10.05
C GLU A 61 -10.99 -4.74 -10.37
N LYS A 62 -11.71 -4.19 -9.40
CA LYS A 62 -13.08 -3.70 -9.56
C LYS A 62 -13.13 -2.18 -9.72
N ASP A 63 -11.98 -1.55 -9.96
CA ASP A 63 -11.83 -0.08 -10.08
C ASP A 63 -12.22 0.68 -8.82
N ILE A 64 -12.07 0.05 -7.66
CA ILE A 64 -12.30 0.69 -6.38
C ILE A 64 -10.95 1.17 -5.81
N ASP A 65 -10.90 2.45 -5.43
CA ASP A 65 -9.70 3.02 -4.82
C ASP A 65 -9.62 2.64 -3.34
N HIS A 66 -8.41 2.24 -2.95
CA HIS A 66 -8.07 1.96 -1.56
C HIS A 66 -7.03 2.94 -1.09
N LEU A 67 -7.12 3.36 0.16
CA LEU A 67 -6.11 4.18 0.79
C LEU A 67 -5.50 3.37 1.92
N ILE A 68 -4.24 2.95 1.73
CA ILE A 68 -3.57 2.03 2.62
C ILE A 68 -2.40 2.73 3.29
N ARG A 69 -2.41 2.76 4.61
CA ARG A 69 -1.29 3.32 5.38
C ARG A 69 -0.06 2.44 5.19
N LEU A 70 1.07 3.03 4.81
CA LEU A 70 2.25 2.26 4.41
C LEU A 70 2.77 1.34 5.50
N ASP A 71 2.71 1.77 6.76
CA ASP A 71 3.21 0.97 7.89
C ASP A 71 2.32 -0.24 8.21
N LEU A 72 1.16 -0.34 7.59
CA LEU A 72 0.26 -1.48 7.78
C LEU A 72 0.39 -2.53 6.68
N ILE A 73 1.24 -2.30 5.68
CA ILE A 73 1.54 -3.30 4.66
C ILE A 73 2.42 -4.38 5.30
N ARG A 74 1.98 -5.63 5.20
CA ARG A 74 2.56 -6.76 5.92
C ARG A 74 3.54 -7.59 5.10
N ASN A 75 3.51 -7.47 3.78
CA ASN A 75 4.42 -8.22 2.92
C ASN A 75 5.30 -7.29 2.11
N LEU A 76 6.40 -7.83 1.61
CA LEU A 76 7.19 -7.10 0.64
C LEU A 76 6.40 -7.10 -0.68
N PRO A 77 6.12 -5.92 -1.26
CA PRO A 77 5.32 -5.85 -2.49
C PRO A 77 5.97 -6.68 -3.60
N THR A 78 5.16 -7.56 -4.20
CA THR A 78 5.62 -8.48 -5.25
C THR A 78 4.82 -8.25 -6.52
N PRO A 79 5.48 -8.07 -7.68
CA PRO A 79 4.75 -7.94 -8.94
C PRO A 79 3.96 -9.19 -9.26
N VAL A 80 2.77 -8.99 -9.82
CA VAL A 80 1.95 -10.10 -10.32
C VAL A 80 2.34 -10.35 -11.76
N LYS A 81 2.70 -11.58 -12.04
CA LYS A 81 3.09 -12.00 -13.39
C LYS A 81 1.91 -12.49 -14.20
#